data_ae8739c674191ce0aff6d6ea7a335ca9
#
_entry.id   ae8739c674191ce0aff6d6ea7a335ca9
#
_cell.length_a   1.000
_cell.length_b   1.000
_cell.length_c   1.000
_cell.angle_alpha   90.00
_cell.angle_beta   90.00
_cell.angle_gamma   90.00
#
_symmetry.space_group_name_H-M   'P 1'
#
loop_
_entity.id
_entity.type
_entity.pdbx_description
1 polymer ?
#
loop_
_entity_poly.entity_id
_entity_poly.type
_entity_poly.pdbx_seq_one_letter_code
_entity_poly.pdbx_strand_id
1 'polypeptide(L)'
;MFARTPRLLLRPGFPEDAPALASAIADEAIVRHLAVVPWPYTMRDAEAYLATPRDPVVPSFLIFERTDGAPRLVGSCGLARRPSGAVELGYWIARPHWSRGFATEAGRYLIDIARTLGLPQLEASHFIDNPASARVLDKLGFESTGIVAPRMNCARGEQVPARLMRLRLAAMVSEQQEALAA
;
A
#
# COMPACT_ATOMS: atom_id res chain seq x y z
N MET A 1 14.75 -0.27 -4.99
CA MET A 1 14.01 0.61 -5.95
C MET A 1 13.61 1.88 -5.23
N PHE A 2 13.71 3.04 -5.90
CA PHE A 2 13.24 4.35 -5.44
C PHE A 2 12.32 4.90 -6.52
N ALA A 3 11.30 5.66 -6.11
CA ALA A 3 10.35 6.23 -7.02
C ALA A 3 10.02 7.68 -6.65
N ARG A 4 9.78 8.50 -7.65
CA ARG A 4 9.39 9.89 -7.49
C ARG A 4 8.12 10.16 -8.26
N THR A 5 7.13 10.71 -7.58
CA THR A 5 5.89 11.19 -8.17
C THR A 5 5.86 12.73 -8.09
N PRO A 6 4.84 13.42 -8.58
CA PRO A 6 4.75 14.88 -8.48
C PRO A 6 4.97 15.42 -7.06
N ARG A 7 4.41 14.77 -6.03
CA ARG A 7 4.48 15.24 -4.65
C ARG A 7 5.19 14.30 -3.68
N LEU A 8 5.46 13.04 -4.10
CA LEU A 8 5.95 12.01 -3.19
C LEU A 8 7.32 11.48 -3.62
N LEU A 9 8.08 11.04 -2.62
CA LEU A 9 9.22 10.15 -2.75
C LEU A 9 8.83 8.81 -2.11
N LEU A 10 8.87 7.74 -2.89
CA LEU A 10 8.64 6.37 -2.43
C LEU A 10 9.98 5.66 -2.36
N ARG A 11 10.35 5.17 -1.19
CA ARG A 11 11.60 4.44 -1.00
C ARG A 11 11.48 3.33 0.01
N PRO A 12 12.36 2.34 -0.02
CA PRO A 12 12.48 1.39 1.06
C PRO A 12 12.68 2.11 2.40
N GLY A 13 12.11 1.58 3.47
CA GLY A 13 12.44 2.06 4.81
C GLY A 13 13.82 1.57 5.22
N PHE A 14 14.56 2.32 6.02
CA PHE A 14 15.84 2.00 6.59
C PHE A 14 15.74 2.02 8.13
N PRO A 15 16.69 1.42 8.86
CA PRO A 15 16.62 1.39 10.33
C PRO A 15 16.46 2.78 10.97
N GLU A 16 17.08 3.80 10.40
CA GLU A 16 17.00 5.20 10.85
C GLU A 16 15.61 5.83 10.73
N ASP A 17 14.70 5.21 9.96
CA ASP A 17 13.33 5.69 9.83
C ASP A 17 12.43 5.26 11.00
N ALA A 18 12.89 4.38 11.90
CA ALA A 18 12.07 3.81 12.96
C ALA A 18 11.38 4.86 13.84
N PRO A 19 12.04 5.95 14.29
CA PRO A 19 11.36 6.98 15.08
C PRO A 19 10.25 7.70 14.32
N ALA A 20 10.51 8.05 13.05
CA ALA A 20 9.52 8.73 12.21
C ALA A 20 8.34 7.82 11.89
N LEU A 21 8.61 6.54 11.60
CA LEU A 21 7.58 5.53 11.33
C LEU A 21 6.71 5.29 12.56
N ALA A 22 7.32 5.07 13.74
CA ALA A 22 6.58 4.86 14.98
C ALA A 22 5.67 6.04 15.28
N SER A 23 6.18 7.27 15.16
CA SER A 23 5.38 8.49 15.37
C SER A 23 4.25 8.65 14.36
N ALA A 24 4.49 8.35 13.08
CA ALA A 24 3.51 8.58 12.02
C ALA A 24 2.32 7.60 12.05
N ILE A 25 2.53 6.35 12.51
CA ILE A 25 1.50 5.30 12.55
C ILE A 25 0.80 5.18 13.92
N ALA A 26 1.37 5.74 14.98
CA ALA A 26 0.84 5.66 16.35
C ALA A 26 -0.44 6.49 16.53
N ASP A 27 -1.47 6.13 15.78
CA ASP A 27 -2.82 6.69 15.87
C ASP A 27 -3.83 5.54 15.71
N GLU A 28 -4.68 5.34 16.71
CA GLU A 28 -5.68 4.27 16.69
C GLU A 28 -6.62 4.37 15.47
N ALA A 29 -6.92 5.59 15.02
CA ALA A 29 -7.74 5.80 13.83
C ALA A 29 -7.08 5.26 12.54
N ILE A 30 -5.76 5.07 12.53
CA ILE A 30 -5.03 4.43 11.44
C ILE A 30 -5.02 2.92 11.64
N VAL A 31 -4.49 2.46 12.77
CA VAL A 31 -4.19 1.03 12.98
C VAL A 31 -5.44 0.17 13.04
N ARG A 32 -6.58 0.71 13.50
CA ARG A 32 -7.86 0.02 13.47
C ARG A 32 -8.34 -0.38 12.06
N HIS A 33 -7.73 0.15 11.02
CA HIS A 33 -7.99 -0.15 9.61
C HIS A 33 -6.87 -0.94 8.94
N LEU A 34 -5.88 -1.41 9.71
CA LEU A 34 -4.75 -2.21 9.24
C LEU A 34 -4.81 -3.62 9.83
N ALA A 35 -4.71 -4.64 8.97
CA ALA A 35 -4.94 -6.03 9.41
C ALA A 35 -3.87 -6.51 10.40
N VAL A 36 -2.59 -6.17 10.15
CA VAL A 36 -1.44 -6.78 10.83
C VAL A 36 -0.71 -5.87 11.80
N VAL A 37 -1.14 -4.63 11.95
CA VAL A 37 -0.48 -3.63 12.80
C VAL A 37 -1.08 -3.70 14.21
N PRO A 38 -0.24 -3.87 15.26
CA PRO A 38 -0.72 -3.93 16.63
C PRO A 38 -1.11 -2.55 17.17
N TRP A 39 -1.85 -2.55 18.29
CA TRP A 39 -2.11 -1.37 19.08
C TRP A 39 -1.88 -1.65 20.57
N PRO A 40 -1.17 -0.79 21.32
CA PRO A 40 -0.41 0.38 20.84
C PRO A 40 0.76 -0.02 19.94
N TYR A 41 1.10 0.85 18.97
CA TYR A 41 2.27 0.66 18.11
C TYR A 41 3.50 1.29 18.78
N THR A 42 4.58 0.54 18.88
CA THR A 42 5.78 0.94 19.62
C THR A 42 6.98 1.15 18.70
N MET A 43 8.07 1.73 19.25
CA MET A 43 9.36 1.81 18.55
C MET A 43 9.87 0.42 18.13
N ARG A 44 9.72 -0.58 19.00
CA ARG A 44 10.13 -1.96 18.71
C ARG A 44 9.37 -2.55 17.52
N ASP A 45 8.09 -2.21 17.34
CA ASP A 45 7.31 -2.67 16.20
C ASP A 45 7.80 -2.02 14.90
N ALA A 46 8.19 -0.74 14.96
CA ALA A 46 8.79 -0.05 13.82
C ALA A 46 10.14 -0.64 13.42
N GLU A 47 11.01 -0.90 14.38
CA GLU A 47 12.31 -1.56 14.18
C GLU A 47 12.12 -2.96 13.58
N ALA A 48 11.20 -3.76 14.12
CA ALA A 48 10.90 -5.09 13.63
C ALA A 48 10.35 -5.06 12.18
N TYR A 49 9.44 -4.13 11.88
CA TYR A 49 8.94 -3.93 10.52
C TYR A 49 10.06 -3.58 9.53
N LEU A 50 10.96 -2.66 9.92
CA LEU A 50 12.07 -2.22 9.07
C LEU A 50 13.13 -3.31 8.87
N ALA A 51 13.31 -4.20 9.85
CA ALA A 51 14.21 -5.35 9.78
C ALA A 51 13.63 -6.54 9.00
N THR A 52 12.32 -6.55 8.70
CA THR A 52 11.69 -7.65 7.96
C THR A 52 12.28 -7.77 6.55
N PRO A 53 12.72 -8.97 6.14
CA PRO A 53 13.18 -9.21 4.78
C PRO A 53 12.10 -8.82 3.76
N ARG A 54 12.52 -8.12 2.71
CA ARG A 54 11.62 -7.66 1.64
C ARG A 54 11.59 -8.63 0.50
N ASP A 55 10.41 -8.76 -0.11
CA ASP A 55 10.29 -9.47 -1.38
C ASP A 55 11.20 -8.78 -2.43
N PRO A 56 12.06 -9.53 -3.15
CA PRO A 56 12.97 -8.94 -4.14
C PRO A 56 12.24 -8.40 -5.37
N VAL A 57 11.01 -8.84 -5.62
CA VAL A 57 10.23 -8.53 -6.84
C VAL A 57 9.16 -7.49 -6.57
N VAL A 58 8.31 -7.73 -5.56
CA VAL A 58 7.20 -6.80 -5.27
C VAL A 58 7.62 -5.77 -4.22
N PRO A 59 7.45 -4.46 -4.51
CA PRO A 59 7.99 -3.41 -3.66
C PRO A 59 7.15 -3.14 -2.41
N SER A 60 7.84 -2.75 -1.34
CA SER A 60 7.28 -2.11 -0.17
C SER A 60 8.02 -0.79 0.09
N PHE A 61 7.29 0.30 0.22
CA PHE A 61 7.83 1.64 0.35
C PHE A 61 7.31 2.36 1.58
N LEU A 62 8.15 3.18 2.20
CA LEU A 62 7.71 4.33 2.95
C LEU A 62 7.40 5.48 1.99
N ILE A 63 6.36 6.24 2.30
CA ILE A 63 5.89 7.39 1.53
C ILE A 63 6.38 8.67 2.21
N PHE A 64 7.14 9.47 1.49
CA PHE A 64 7.59 10.77 1.95
C PHE A 64 6.96 11.87 1.09
N GLU A 65 6.36 12.87 1.71
CA GLU A 65 6.00 14.12 1.06
C GLU A 65 7.27 14.89 0.73
N ARG A 66 7.39 15.31 -0.51
CA ARG A 66 8.47 16.20 -0.95
C ARG A 66 8.15 17.62 -0.49
N THR A 67 9.07 18.22 0.23
CA THR A 67 8.99 19.59 0.73
C THR A 67 10.17 20.40 0.17
N ASP A 68 10.19 21.70 0.40
CA ASP A 68 11.34 22.56 0.08
C ASP A 68 12.56 22.25 0.97
N GLY A 69 12.34 21.54 2.08
CA GLY A 69 13.38 21.05 3.00
C GLY A 69 13.49 19.52 2.97
N ALA A 70 13.74 18.91 4.14
CA ALA A 70 13.81 17.47 4.27
C ALA A 70 12.46 16.81 3.97
N PRO A 71 12.44 15.69 3.23
CA PRO A 71 11.22 14.92 2.97
C PRO A 71 10.57 14.47 4.28
N ARG A 72 9.25 14.57 4.37
CA ARG A 72 8.46 14.19 5.54
C ARG A 72 7.80 12.84 5.34
N LEU A 73 8.00 11.90 6.27
CA LEU A 73 7.28 10.62 6.26
C LEU A 73 5.78 10.88 6.45
N VAL A 74 4.96 10.37 5.53
CA VAL A 74 3.51 10.55 5.53
C VAL A 74 2.73 9.25 5.43
N GLY A 75 3.40 8.09 5.29
CA GLY A 75 2.73 6.81 5.21
C GLY A 75 3.59 5.69 4.66
N SER A 76 2.93 4.60 4.28
CA SER A 76 3.56 3.46 3.60
C SER A 76 2.62 2.89 2.56
N CYS A 77 3.18 2.28 1.52
CA CYS A 77 2.44 1.53 0.51
C CYS A 77 3.29 0.38 -0.04
N GLY A 78 2.64 -0.65 -0.57
CA GLY A 78 3.37 -1.77 -1.13
C GLY A 78 2.48 -2.79 -1.79
N LEU A 79 3.15 -3.75 -2.42
CA LEU A 79 2.57 -4.99 -2.93
C LEU A 79 3.05 -6.14 -2.05
N ALA A 80 2.16 -7.06 -1.73
CA ALA A 80 2.49 -8.22 -0.92
C ALA A 80 1.93 -9.50 -1.55
N ARG A 81 2.76 -10.54 -1.65
CA ARG A 81 2.29 -11.86 -2.09
C ARG A 81 1.50 -12.52 -0.96
N ARG A 82 0.34 -13.02 -1.31
CA ARG A 82 -0.49 -13.83 -0.42
C ARG A 82 -0.15 -15.31 -0.55
N PRO A 83 -0.42 -16.14 0.45
CA PRO A 83 -0.25 -17.59 0.34
C PRO A 83 -1.02 -18.22 -0.83
N SER A 84 -2.12 -17.58 -1.27
CA SER A 84 -2.89 -17.95 -2.46
C SER A 84 -2.18 -17.70 -3.80
N GLY A 85 -1.02 -17.03 -3.79
CA GLY A 85 -0.33 -16.55 -4.98
C GLY A 85 -0.80 -15.18 -5.48
N ALA A 86 -1.92 -14.66 -4.98
CA ALA A 86 -2.39 -13.32 -5.32
C ALA A 86 -1.43 -12.24 -4.81
N VAL A 87 -1.36 -11.13 -5.53
CA VAL A 87 -0.60 -9.94 -5.10
C VAL A 87 -1.58 -8.88 -4.61
N GLU A 88 -1.45 -8.50 -3.34
CA GLU A 88 -2.31 -7.52 -2.69
C GLU A 88 -1.62 -6.17 -2.60
N LEU A 89 -2.34 -5.10 -2.99
CA LEU A 89 -1.95 -3.71 -2.79
C LEU A 89 -2.43 -3.24 -1.42
N GLY A 90 -1.51 -2.68 -0.64
CA GLY A 90 -1.80 -2.10 0.67
C GLY A 90 -1.17 -0.73 0.84
N TYR A 91 -1.78 0.09 1.70
CA TYR A 91 -1.28 1.43 2.04
C TYR A 91 -1.88 1.92 3.36
N TRP A 92 -1.21 2.88 3.96
CA TRP A 92 -1.77 3.76 4.99
C TRP A 92 -1.12 5.14 4.88
N ILE A 93 -1.84 6.16 5.35
CA ILE A 93 -1.38 7.55 5.41
C ILE A 93 -1.56 8.06 6.84
N ALA A 94 -0.57 8.77 7.35
CA ALA A 94 -0.61 9.42 8.65
C ALA A 94 -1.74 10.46 8.71
N ARG A 95 -2.46 10.50 9.83
CA ARG A 95 -3.70 11.26 9.99
C ARG A 95 -3.61 12.75 9.57
N PRO A 96 -2.53 13.50 9.88
CA PRO A 96 -2.42 14.91 9.44
C PRO A 96 -2.36 15.09 7.92
N HIS A 97 -2.17 14.00 7.16
CA HIS A 97 -2.03 14.00 5.71
C HIS A 97 -3.22 13.35 4.97
N TRP A 98 -4.31 13.04 5.68
CA TRP A 98 -5.51 12.51 5.06
C TRP A 98 -6.17 13.50 4.12
N SER A 99 -7.00 12.99 3.22
CA SER A 99 -7.77 13.77 2.21
C SER A 99 -6.93 14.62 1.24
N ARG A 100 -5.60 14.43 1.22
CA ARG A 100 -4.68 15.13 0.31
C ARG A 100 -4.39 14.34 -0.98
N GLY A 101 -4.97 13.15 -1.14
CA GLY A 101 -4.82 12.31 -2.34
C GLY A 101 -3.52 11.50 -2.38
N PHE A 102 -2.69 11.47 -1.34
CA PHE A 102 -1.41 10.78 -1.32
C PHE A 102 -1.54 9.27 -1.50
N ALA A 103 -2.55 8.63 -0.89
CA ALA A 103 -2.81 7.21 -1.07
C ALA A 103 -3.10 6.87 -2.54
N THR A 104 -3.92 7.69 -3.21
CA THR A 104 -4.24 7.49 -4.63
C THR A 104 -3.01 7.72 -5.52
N GLU A 105 -2.17 8.72 -5.23
CA GLU A 105 -0.95 8.99 -5.99
C GLU A 105 0.05 7.85 -5.86
N ALA A 106 0.31 7.38 -4.63
CA ALA A 106 1.19 6.24 -4.38
C ALA A 106 0.65 4.93 -4.98
N GLY A 107 -0.67 4.71 -4.86
CA GLY A 107 -1.33 3.53 -5.42
C GLY A 107 -1.25 3.45 -6.94
N ARG A 108 -1.39 4.58 -7.66
CA ARG A 108 -1.20 4.62 -9.13
C ARG A 108 0.19 4.17 -9.52
N TYR A 109 1.21 4.65 -8.81
CA TYR A 109 2.58 4.25 -9.08
C TYR A 109 2.82 2.74 -8.83
N LEU A 110 2.23 2.18 -7.76
CA LEU A 110 2.29 0.73 -7.51
C LEU A 110 1.61 -0.08 -8.62
N ILE A 111 0.52 0.42 -9.17
CA ILE A 111 -0.19 -0.21 -10.30
C ILE A 111 0.71 -0.21 -11.56
N ASP A 112 1.43 0.89 -11.82
CA ASP A 112 2.36 0.96 -12.95
C ASP A 112 3.54 0.00 -12.78
N ILE A 113 4.06 -0.14 -11.55
CA ILE A 113 5.05 -1.19 -11.25
C ILE A 113 4.46 -2.58 -11.50
N ALA A 114 3.24 -2.85 -11.04
CA ALA A 114 2.60 -4.15 -11.22
C ALA A 114 2.42 -4.51 -12.71
N ARG A 115 2.09 -3.53 -13.55
CA ARG A 115 2.04 -3.69 -15.02
C ARG A 115 3.42 -4.02 -15.59
N THR A 116 4.45 -3.29 -15.17
CA THR A 116 5.84 -3.53 -15.59
C THR A 116 6.34 -4.92 -15.18
N LEU A 117 5.88 -5.42 -14.03
CA LEU A 117 6.17 -6.79 -13.57
C LEU A 117 5.35 -7.87 -14.28
N GLY A 118 4.47 -7.49 -15.21
CA GLY A 118 3.61 -8.44 -15.95
C GLY A 118 2.55 -9.11 -15.08
N LEU A 119 2.17 -8.51 -13.96
CA LEU A 119 1.12 -9.08 -13.11
C LEU A 119 -0.24 -8.97 -13.82
N PRO A 120 -1.04 -10.04 -13.88
CA PRO A 120 -2.32 -10.00 -14.60
C PRO A 120 -3.40 -9.24 -13.81
N GLN A 121 -3.26 -9.19 -12.49
CA GLN A 121 -4.23 -8.52 -11.61
C GLN A 121 -3.60 -8.17 -10.27
N LEU A 122 -4.23 -7.24 -9.58
CA LEU A 122 -4.00 -6.95 -8.17
C LEU A 122 -5.28 -7.21 -7.36
N GLU A 123 -5.10 -7.63 -6.13
CA GLU A 123 -6.13 -7.63 -5.12
C GLU A 123 -5.90 -6.48 -4.14
N ALA A 124 -6.94 -6.07 -3.47
CA ALA A 124 -6.90 -5.17 -2.31
C ALA A 124 -8.09 -5.50 -1.41
N SER A 125 -8.02 -5.13 -0.15
CA SER A 125 -9.16 -5.24 0.73
C SER A 125 -9.27 -4.02 1.63
N HIS A 126 -10.49 -3.71 2.04
CA HIS A 126 -10.75 -2.73 3.08
C HIS A 126 -11.81 -3.24 4.05
N PHE A 127 -11.68 -2.91 5.32
CA PHE A 127 -12.76 -3.15 6.29
C PHE A 127 -14.01 -2.36 5.90
N ILE A 128 -15.18 -2.94 6.08
CA ILE A 128 -16.45 -2.33 5.62
C ILE A 128 -16.74 -0.99 6.31
N ASP A 129 -16.19 -0.77 7.50
CA ASP A 129 -16.26 0.48 8.26
C ASP A 129 -15.18 1.50 7.86
N ASN A 130 -14.44 1.27 6.74
CA ASN A 130 -13.45 2.19 6.18
C ASN A 130 -13.87 2.73 4.80
N PRO A 131 -14.86 3.64 4.72
CA PRO A 131 -15.30 4.20 3.43
C PRO A 131 -14.22 5.06 2.75
N ALA A 132 -13.23 5.56 3.51
CA ALA A 132 -12.13 6.32 2.93
C ALA A 132 -11.25 5.42 2.04
N SER A 133 -10.91 4.21 2.52
CA SER A 133 -10.15 3.25 1.72
C SER A 133 -10.95 2.77 0.51
N ALA A 134 -12.27 2.54 0.64
CA ALA A 134 -13.14 2.21 -0.49
C ALA A 134 -13.01 3.25 -1.61
N ARG A 135 -13.17 4.54 -1.28
CA ARG A 135 -13.02 5.65 -2.26
C ARG A 135 -11.64 5.73 -2.91
N VAL A 136 -10.58 5.37 -2.19
CA VAL A 136 -9.23 5.34 -2.78
C VAL A 136 -9.14 4.20 -3.78
N LEU A 137 -9.61 3.00 -3.42
CA LEU A 137 -9.59 1.83 -4.31
C LEU A 137 -10.45 2.06 -5.57
N ASP A 138 -11.63 2.67 -5.43
CA ASP A 138 -12.47 3.06 -6.57
C ASP A 138 -11.73 4.02 -7.53
N LYS A 139 -11.04 5.05 -6.98
CA LYS A 139 -10.21 5.99 -7.78
C LYS A 139 -9.01 5.34 -8.47
N LEU A 140 -8.55 4.20 -7.95
CA LEU A 140 -7.48 3.38 -8.52
C LEU A 140 -8.02 2.39 -9.56
N GLY A 141 -9.33 2.28 -9.74
CA GLY A 141 -9.98 1.39 -10.69
C GLY A 141 -10.21 -0.02 -10.16
N PHE A 142 -10.10 -0.26 -8.85
CA PHE A 142 -10.47 -1.53 -8.28
C PHE A 142 -11.99 -1.70 -8.25
N GLU A 143 -12.44 -2.89 -8.59
CA GLU A 143 -13.84 -3.29 -8.59
C GLU A 143 -14.13 -4.24 -7.42
N SER A 144 -15.33 -4.16 -6.85
CA SER A 144 -15.77 -5.11 -5.83
C SER A 144 -15.95 -6.51 -6.44
N THR A 145 -15.39 -7.51 -5.79
CA THR A 145 -15.62 -8.92 -6.16
C THR A 145 -16.97 -9.45 -5.68
N GLY A 146 -17.73 -8.68 -4.88
CA GLY A 146 -18.92 -9.13 -4.18
C GLY A 146 -18.61 -9.89 -2.87
N ILE A 147 -17.37 -10.28 -2.63
CA ILE A 147 -16.95 -11.06 -1.47
C ILE A 147 -16.69 -10.13 -0.29
N VAL A 148 -17.35 -10.43 0.83
CA VAL A 148 -17.05 -9.89 2.16
C VAL A 148 -16.69 -11.07 3.05
N ALA A 149 -15.48 -11.06 3.61
CA ALA A 149 -14.98 -12.13 4.46
C ALA A 149 -14.38 -11.57 5.76
N PRO A 150 -14.45 -12.32 6.86
CA PRO A 150 -13.79 -11.94 8.10
C PRO A 150 -12.27 -11.89 7.90
N ARG A 151 -11.64 -10.82 8.37
CA ARG A 151 -10.18 -10.65 8.34
C ARG A 151 -9.71 -10.22 9.72
N MET A 152 -8.68 -10.89 10.23
CA MET A 152 -8.08 -10.53 11.52
C MET A 152 -7.60 -9.08 11.49
N ASN A 153 -7.92 -8.33 12.53
CA ASN A 153 -7.39 -7.01 12.80
C ASN A 153 -6.64 -7.06 14.14
N CYS A 154 -5.31 -6.95 14.09
CA CYS A 154 -4.47 -7.09 15.29
C CYS A 154 -4.73 -6.00 16.33
N ALA A 155 -5.00 -4.77 15.89
CA ALA A 155 -5.26 -3.65 16.79
C ALA A 155 -6.60 -3.77 17.53
N ARG A 156 -7.61 -4.40 16.91
CA ARG A 156 -8.92 -4.65 17.53
C ARG A 156 -8.97 -5.98 18.29
N GLY A 157 -8.02 -6.89 18.03
CA GLY A 157 -8.00 -8.24 18.60
C GLY A 157 -9.12 -9.16 18.10
N GLU A 158 -9.79 -8.82 17.00
CA GLU A 158 -10.95 -9.53 16.47
C GLU A 158 -10.95 -9.66 14.95
N GLN A 159 -11.79 -10.53 14.43
CA GLN A 159 -12.08 -10.63 13.01
C GLN A 159 -13.13 -9.58 12.62
N VAL A 160 -12.80 -8.75 11.65
CA VAL A 160 -13.65 -7.67 11.15
C VAL A 160 -14.02 -7.96 9.69
N PRO A 161 -15.29 -7.75 9.27
CA PRO A 161 -15.66 -7.92 7.88
C PRO A 161 -14.86 -7.01 6.95
N ALA A 162 -14.24 -7.59 5.94
CA ALA A 162 -13.48 -6.89 4.92
C ALA A 162 -14.00 -7.23 3.53
N ARG A 163 -14.14 -6.22 2.67
CA ARG A 163 -14.52 -6.36 1.27
C ARG A 163 -13.30 -6.60 0.42
N LEU A 164 -13.34 -7.66 -0.40
CA LEU A 164 -12.30 -7.95 -1.37
C LEU A 164 -12.55 -7.15 -2.66
N MET A 165 -11.53 -6.47 -3.10
CA MET A 165 -11.50 -5.67 -4.33
C MET A 165 -10.47 -6.25 -5.29
N ARG A 166 -10.70 -6.09 -6.60
CA ARG A 166 -9.80 -6.58 -7.65
C ARG A 166 -9.60 -5.54 -8.74
N LEU A 167 -8.37 -5.44 -9.21
CA LEU A 167 -8.01 -4.67 -10.40
C LEU A 167 -7.38 -5.63 -11.42
N ARG A 168 -7.99 -5.76 -12.61
CA ARG A 168 -7.37 -6.44 -13.74
C ARG A 168 -6.39 -5.48 -14.41
N LEU A 169 -5.18 -5.97 -14.66
CA LEU A 169 -4.16 -5.22 -15.35
C LEU A 169 -4.14 -5.69 -16.79
N ALA A 170 -4.32 -4.77 -17.76
CA ALA A 170 -4.10 -5.10 -19.16
C ALA A 170 -2.63 -5.53 -19.33
N ALA A 171 -2.39 -6.62 -20.04
CA ALA A 171 -1.05 -6.97 -20.49
C ALA A 171 -0.50 -5.78 -21.28
N MET A 172 0.73 -5.34 -20.96
CA MET A 172 1.44 -4.43 -21.86
C MET A 172 1.68 -5.22 -23.15
N VAL A 173 0.87 -4.99 -24.17
CA VAL A 173 1.16 -5.45 -25.51
C VAL A 173 2.44 -4.73 -25.90
N SER A 174 3.52 -5.47 -26.06
CA SER A 174 4.77 -4.88 -26.54
C SER A 174 4.53 -4.47 -27.99
N GLU A 175 4.38 -3.17 -28.22
CA GLU A 175 4.33 -2.56 -29.56
C GLU A 175 5.55 -2.93 -30.44
N GLN A 176 6.56 -3.58 -29.84
CA GLN A 176 7.72 -4.10 -30.55
C GLN A 176 7.47 -5.40 -31.34
N GLN A 177 6.40 -6.12 -31.11
CA GLN A 177 6.10 -7.34 -31.89
C GLN A 177 5.35 -7.05 -33.19
N GLU A 178 4.62 -5.96 -33.30
CA GLU A 178 3.96 -5.58 -34.55
C GLU A 178 4.94 -4.92 -35.54
N ALA A 179 5.99 -4.26 -35.08
CA ALA A 179 7.00 -3.65 -35.92
C ALA A 179 8.01 -4.67 -36.55
N LEU A 180 8.05 -5.91 -36.06
CA LEU A 180 8.88 -6.99 -36.63
C LEU A 180 8.10 -7.90 -37.58
N ALA A 181 6.77 -7.72 -37.71
CA ALA A 181 5.91 -8.52 -38.57
C ALA A 181 5.40 -7.74 -39.82
N ALA A 182 5.84 -6.48 -39.98
CA ALA A 182 5.57 -5.63 -41.13
C ALA A 182 6.87 -5.41 -41.94
#